data_d1197a8ed068e16f9a49a07a7db9d3ae
#
_entry.id   d1197a8ed068e16f9a49a07a7db9d3ae
#
_cell.length_a   1.000
_cell.length_b   1.000
_cell.length_c   1.000
_cell.angle_alpha   90.00
_cell.angle_beta   90.00
_cell.angle_gamma   90.00
#
_symmetry.space_group_name_H-M   'P 1'
#
loop_
_entity.id
_entity.type
_entity.pdbx_description
1 polymer ?
#
loop_
_entity_poly.entity_id
_entity_poly.type
_entity_poly.pdbx_seq_one_letter_code
_entity_poly.pdbx_strand_id
1 'polypeptide(L)'
;MFSWTDRELNDEQDAAVRFEGSQFIIACPGSGKTRTLTYKIAYELSRLTSKRKFVVAITYTNRAADEIHERIEALGVDTTQLWIGTIHAFCLEWILKPYGIYEPALAHGYGILDLHEREKLLEELCEPYQAQRVTFWDCDYYFTRAGYFLGCSDTRKHPLIEEVLERYFQILSERRLLDFEMILKYADQLTEAKPAISQLLSNLFAIILVDEYQDTKEIQYEILASILRAGRGETKLFMVGDPNQAIFGSLGGYPIELGELKAKSGIHIEPRALSRNYRSSERIIDYFGNFNVHRTTIVAAGEARDFPSKVTYNRHIGRDDLADEVARLIRYSVDDLVS
;
A
#
# COMPACT_ATOMS: atom_id res chain seq x y z
N MET A 1 6.16 -12.65 -26.77
CA MET A 1 5.01 -12.41 -25.88
C MET A 1 5.12 -13.35 -24.70
N PHE A 2 5.06 -12.82 -23.47
CA PHE A 2 5.10 -13.63 -22.25
C PHE A 2 3.89 -14.56 -22.19
N SER A 3 4.13 -15.82 -21.83
CA SER A 3 3.08 -16.85 -21.72
C SER A 3 3.37 -17.76 -20.53
N TRP A 4 2.34 -18.35 -19.97
CA TRP A 4 2.38 -19.26 -18.84
C TRP A 4 1.46 -20.45 -19.08
N THR A 5 1.61 -21.48 -18.27
CA THR A 5 0.81 -22.72 -18.34
C THR A 5 -0.37 -22.65 -17.38
N ASP A 6 -1.40 -23.46 -17.60
CA ASP A 6 -2.60 -23.57 -16.75
C ASP A 6 -2.29 -24.04 -15.31
N ARG A 7 -1.05 -24.50 -15.04
CA ARG A 7 -0.60 -24.89 -13.70
C ARG A 7 -0.03 -23.74 -12.88
N GLU A 8 0.28 -22.62 -13.53
CA GLU A 8 0.93 -21.48 -12.85
C GLU A 8 -0.09 -20.49 -12.30
N LEU A 9 -1.24 -20.34 -12.97
CA LEU A 9 -2.33 -19.49 -12.53
C LEU A 9 -3.64 -20.28 -12.54
N ASN A 10 -4.51 -20.02 -11.58
CA ASN A 10 -5.89 -20.51 -11.64
C ASN A 10 -6.75 -19.62 -12.54
N ASP A 11 -8.00 -20.05 -12.81
CA ASP A 11 -8.91 -19.35 -13.74
C ASP A 11 -9.17 -17.88 -13.36
N GLU A 12 -9.29 -17.58 -12.02
CA GLU A 12 -9.52 -16.22 -11.53
C GLU A 12 -8.27 -15.35 -11.73
N GLN A 13 -7.10 -15.90 -11.44
CA GLN A 13 -5.82 -15.24 -11.62
C GLN A 13 -5.52 -15.03 -13.11
N ASP A 14 -5.71 -16.05 -13.93
CA ASP A 14 -5.52 -15.98 -15.41
C ASP A 14 -6.44 -14.93 -16.02
N ALA A 15 -7.72 -14.94 -15.65
CA ALA A 15 -8.68 -13.94 -16.11
C ALA A 15 -8.29 -12.51 -15.68
N ALA A 16 -7.75 -12.33 -14.48
CA ALA A 16 -7.27 -11.03 -14.01
C ALA A 16 -6.03 -10.57 -14.78
N VAL A 17 -5.08 -11.48 -15.04
CA VAL A 17 -3.83 -11.16 -15.76
C VAL A 17 -4.13 -10.80 -17.22
N ARG A 18 -4.98 -11.56 -17.92
CA ARG A 18 -5.30 -11.35 -19.35
C ARG A 18 -6.21 -10.15 -19.61
N PHE A 19 -6.94 -9.68 -18.61
CA PHE A 19 -7.86 -8.56 -18.82
C PHE A 19 -7.12 -7.28 -19.19
N GLU A 20 -7.55 -6.61 -20.23
CA GLU A 20 -6.84 -5.45 -20.80
C GLU A 20 -7.29 -4.08 -20.23
N GLY A 21 -8.38 -4.05 -19.46
CA GLY A 21 -8.92 -2.84 -18.84
C GLY A 21 -8.39 -2.57 -17.41
N SER A 22 -8.94 -1.54 -16.81
CA SER A 22 -8.69 -1.25 -15.39
C SER A 22 -9.49 -2.18 -14.49
N GLN A 23 -8.89 -2.65 -13.38
CA GLN A 23 -9.46 -3.64 -12.47
C GLN A 23 -9.27 -3.26 -11.02
N PHE A 24 -10.27 -3.58 -10.21
CA PHE A 24 -10.23 -3.54 -8.75
C PHE A 24 -10.48 -4.94 -8.21
N ILE A 25 -9.49 -5.54 -7.54
CA ILE A 25 -9.49 -6.94 -7.17
C ILE A 25 -9.53 -7.09 -5.67
N ILE A 26 -10.61 -7.66 -5.16
CA ILE A 26 -10.72 -8.10 -3.78
C ILE A 26 -10.17 -9.52 -3.70
N ALA A 27 -9.09 -9.70 -2.95
CA ALA A 27 -8.33 -10.93 -2.91
C ALA A 27 -8.26 -11.48 -1.48
N CYS A 28 -8.77 -12.67 -1.25
CA CYS A 28 -8.72 -13.27 0.08
C CYS A 28 -7.28 -13.57 0.53
N PRO A 29 -7.05 -13.77 1.84
CA PRO A 29 -5.75 -14.21 2.35
C PRO A 29 -5.28 -15.47 1.63
N GLY A 30 -3.99 -15.55 1.28
CA GLY A 30 -3.43 -16.74 0.63
C GLY A 30 -3.93 -17.03 -0.78
N SER A 31 -4.61 -16.08 -1.45
CA SER A 31 -5.11 -16.23 -2.84
C SER A 31 -4.03 -16.04 -3.92
N GLY A 32 -2.80 -15.70 -3.55
CA GLY A 32 -1.73 -15.44 -4.50
C GLY A 32 -1.79 -14.04 -5.11
N LYS A 33 -2.19 -13.00 -4.36
CA LYS A 33 -2.16 -11.59 -4.76
C LYS A 33 -0.87 -11.21 -5.47
N THR A 34 0.27 -11.37 -4.78
CA THR A 34 1.59 -11.03 -5.31
C THR A 34 1.92 -11.81 -6.58
N ARG A 35 1.56 -13.09 -6.65
CA ARG A 35 1.74 -13.90 -7.86
C ARG A 35 0.95 -13.33 -9.03
N THR A 36 -0.33 -13.04 -8.84
CA THR A 36 -1.20 -12.45 -9.86
C THR A 36 -0.66 -11.10 -10.33
N LEU A 37 -0.19 -10.26 -9.39
CA LEU A 37 0.44 -8.97 -9.68
C LEU A 37 1.72 -9.14 -10.52
N THR A 38 2.61 -10.05 -10.14
CA THR A 38 3.87 -10.34 -10.86
C THR A 38 3.59 -10.77 -12.31
N TYR A 39 2.65 -11.69 -12.50
CA TYR A 39 2.26 -12.14 -13.84
C TYR A 39 1.58 -11.03 -14.65
N LYS A 40 0.78 -10.18 -14.00
CA LYS A 40 0.18 -9.02 -14.66
C LYS A 40 1.23 -8.03 -15.14
N ILE A 41 2.24 -7.73 -14.32
CA ILE A 41 3.36 -6.87 -14.71
C ILE A 41 4.11 -7.48 -15.91
N ALA A 42 4.48 -8.76 -15.84
CA ALA A 42 5.17 -9.46 -16.92
C ALA A 42 4.35 -9.46 -18.22
N TYR A 43 3.06 -9.68 -18.12
CA TYR A 43 2.13 -9.65 -19.25
C TYR A 43 2.07 -8.26 -19.90
N GLU A 44 1.90 -7.21 -19.12
CA GLU A 44 1.84 -5.82 -19.62
C GLU A 44 3.19 -5.39 -20.23
N LEU A 45 4.32 -5.71 -19.60
CA LEU A 45 5.66 -5.44 -20.15
C LEU A 45 5.86 -6.09 -21.51
N SER A 46 5.47 -7.37 -21.66
CA SER A 46 5.62 -8.11 -22.91
C SER A 46 4.76 -7.56 -24.07
N ARG A 47 3.76 -6.75 -23.76
CA ARG A 47 2.83 -6.13 -24.72
C ARG A 47 3.13 -4.67 -25.00
N LEU A 48 4.06 -4.04 -24.28
CA LEU A 48 4.43 -2.67 -24.56
C LEU A 48 5.03 -2.53 -25.97
N THR A 49 4.38 -1.73 -26.80
CA THR A 49 4.86 -1.42 -28.14
C THR A 49 5.63 -0.10 -28.21
N SER A 50 5.36 0.80 -27.28
CA SER A 50 5.99 2.11 -27.18
C SER A 50 7.16 2.08 -26.21
N LYS A 51 8.34 2.45 -26.69
CA LYS A 51 9.54 2.62 -25.82
C LYS A 51 9.45 3.79 -24.81
N ARG A 52 8.40 4.59 -24.88
CA ARG A 52 8.21 5.76 -24.01
C ARG A 52 7.22 5.49 -22.86
N LYS A 53 6.55 4.34 -22.87
CA LYS A 53 5.58 4.00 -21.82
C LYS A 53 6.21 3.10 -20.78
N PHE A 54 5.78 3.28 -19.53
CA PHE A 54 6.23 2.50 -18.38
C PHE A 54 5.08 1.70 -17.78
N VAL A 55 5.39 0.55 -17.26
CA VAL A 55 4.59 -0.18 -16.29
C VAL A 55 5.02 0.28 -14.90
N VAL A 56 4.10 0.83 -14.12
CA VAL A 56 4.37 1.36 -12.78
C VAL A 56 3.74 0.43 -11.75
N ALA A 57 4.54 -0.12 -10.83
CA ALA A 57 4.07 -0.97 -9.75
C ALA A 57 4.36 -0.30 -8.40
N ILE A 58 3.32 -0.07 -7.62
CA ILE A 58 3.38 0.57 -6.31
C ILE A 58 3.10 -0.47 -5.24
N THR A 59 4.02 -0.58 -4.28
CA THR A 59 3.95 -1.51 -3.16
C THR A 59 4.00 -0.77 -1.83
N TYR A 60 3.62 -1.44 -0.76
CA TYR A 60 3.63 -0.83 0.57
C TYR A 60 5.05 -0.67 1.14
N THR A 61 5.98 -1.59 0.82
CA THR A 61 7.35 -1.58 1.36
C THR A 61 8.39 -1.79 0.26
N ASN A 62 9.61 -1.28 0.48
CA ASN A 62 10.75 -1.53 -0.42
C ASN A 62 11.05 -3.01 -0.56
N ARG A 63 10.96 -3.79 0.54
CA ARG A 63 11.16 -5.24 0.51
C ARG A 63 10.18 -5.95 -0.43
N ALA A 64 8.91 -5.53 -0.43
CA ALA A 64 7.93 -6.09 -1.36
C ALA A 64 8.25 -5.71 -2.82
N ALA A 65 8.77 -4.49 -3.05
CA ALA A 65 9.22 -4.07 -4.37
C ALA A 65 10.38 -4.96 -4.87
N ASP A 66 11.39 -5.20 -4.02
CA ASP A 66 12.54 -6.04 -4.34
C ASP A 66 12.09 -7.48 -4.66
N GLU A 67 11.22 -8.06 -3.82
CA GLU A 67 10.70 -9.43 -4.02
C GLU A 67 9.93 -9.56 -5.35
N ILE A 68 9.11 -8.58 -5.71
CA ILE A 68 8.38 -8.59 -6.98
C ILE A 68 9.36 -8.43 -8.15
N HIS A 69 10.36 -7.55 -8.03
CA HIS A 69 11.37 -7.35 -9.06
C HIS A 69 12.15 -8.66 -9.36
N GLU A 70 12.65 -9.32 -8.33
CA GLU A 70 13.34 -10.62 -8.45
C GLU A 70 12.46 -11.67 -9.14
N ARG A 71 11.18 -11.73 -8.79
CA ARG A 71 10.23 -12.67 -9.41
C ARG A 71 9.99 -12.38 -10.88
N ILE A 72 9.94 -11.09 -11.29
CA ILE A 72 9.76 -10.71 -12.69
C ILE A 72 11.03 -11.05 -13.50
N GLU A 73 12.22 -10.80 -12.95
CA GLU A 73 13.47 -11.19 -13.57
C GLU A 73 13.56 -12.73 -13.77
N ALA A 74 13.12 -13.50 -12.78
CA ALA A 74 13.07 -14.97 -12.87
C ALA A 74 12.10 -15.46 -13.97
N LEU A 75 11.12 -14.67 -14.37
CA LEU A 75 10.24 -14.95 -15.51
C LEU A 75 10.90 -14.63 -16.88
N GLY A 76 12.10 -14.05 -16.89
CA GLY A 76 12.85 -13.75 -18.12
C GLY A 76 12.26 -12.60 -18.95
N VAL A 77 11.53 -11.69 -18.33
CA VAL A 77 10.91 -10.53 -18.99
C VAL A 77 11.84 -9.33 -18.91
N ASP A 78 11.94 -8.55 -19.98
CA ASP A 78 12.69 -7.29 -19.99
C ASP A 78 12.02 -6.26 -19.07
N THR A 79 12.77 -5.81 -18.06
CA THR A 79 12.31 -4.87 -17.03
C THR A 79 12.70 -3.41 -17.31
N THR A 80 13.29 -3.10 -18.46
CA THR A 80 13.76 -1.75 -18.82
C THR A 80 12.66 -0.68 -18.72
N GLN A 81 11.41 -1.06 -18.95
CA GLN A 81 10.23 -0.18 -18.88
C GLN A 81 9.37 -0.44 -17.63
N LEU A 82 9.92 -1.10 -16.61
CA LEU A 82 9.31 -1.28 -15.31
C LEU A 82 9.84 -0.23 -14.34
N TRP A 83 8.93 0.46 -13.67
CA TRP A 83 9.22 1.16 -12.43
C TRP A 83 8.48 0.46 -11.28
N ILE A 84 9.18 0.14 -10.21
CA ILE A 84 8.61 -0.48 -9.03
C ILE A 84 9.18 0.17 -7.77
N GLY A 85 8.32 0.47 -6.79
CA GLY A 85 8.72 1.11 -5.54
C GLY A 85 7.55 1.44 -4.64
N THR A 86 7.81 2.19 -3.57
CA THR A 86 6.77 2.70 -2.68
C THR A 86 6.10 3.95 -3.28
N ILE A 87 4.91 4.28 -2.78
CA ILE A 87 4.22 5.50 -3.23
C ILE A 87 5.02 6.78 -2.94
N HIS A 88 5.81 6.80 -1.85
CA HIS A 88 6.68 7.93 -1.53
C HIS A 88 7.82 8.07 -2.55
N ALA A 89 8.45 6.95 -2.93
CA ALA A 89 9.46 6.93 -3.99
C ALA A 89 8.85 7.38 -5.33
N PHE A 90 7.62 6.93 -5.65
CA PHE A 90 6.87 7.38 -6.82
C PHE A 90 6.67 8.89 -6.83
N CYS A 91 6.17 9.45 -5.73
CA CYS A 91 5.95 10.89 -5.60
C CYS A 91 7.25 11.69 -5.75
N LEU A 92 8.34 11.21 -5.14
CA LEU A 92 9.64 11.85 -5.25
C LEU A 92 10.19 11.83 -6.67
N GLU A 93 10.20 10.66 -7.32
CA GLU A 93 10.87 10.49 -8.61
C GLU A 93 10.07 11.06 -9.79
N TRP A 94 8.76 10.85 -9.79
CA TRP A 94 7.92 11.21 -10.91
C TRP A 94 7.22 12.56 -10.77
N ILE A 95 7.10 13.09 -9.54
CA ILE A 95 6.36 14.33 -9.29
C ILE A 95 7.27 15.41 -8.72
N LEU A 96 7.87 15.20 -7.54
CA LEU A 96 8.57 16.29 -6.85
C LEU A 96 9.91 16.63 -7.49
N LYS A 97 10.74 15.65 -7.86
CA LYS A 97 12.04 15.91 -8.51
C LYS A 97 11.88 16.67 -9.85
N PRO A 98 11.00 16.26 -10.79
CA PRO A 98 10.86 16.96 -12.06
C PRO A 98 10.03 18.24 -11.99
N TYR A 99 9.05 18.33 -11.08
CA TYR A 99 8.07 19.41 -11.08
C TYR A 99 8.02 20.24 -9.80
N GLY A 100 8.82 19.94 -8.78
CA GLY A 100 8.82 20.67 -7.50
C GLY A 100 9.12 22.16 -7.64
N ILE A 101 9.82 22.56 -8.71
CA ILE A 101 10.07 23.98 -9.01
C ILE A 101 8.77 24.81 -9.17
N TYR A 102 7.65 24.17 -9.49
CA TYR A 102 6.35 24.86 -9.62
C TYR A 102 5.61 25.00 -8.30
N GLU A 103 6.13 24.44 -7.20
CA GLU A 103 5.63 24.61 -5.85
C GLU A 103 6.54 25.58 -5.09
N PRO A 104 6.04 26.75 -4.64
CA PRO A 104 6.86 27.78 -4.00
C PRO A 104 7.71 27.26 -2.84
N ALA A 105 7.17 26.34 -2.03
CA ALA A 105 7.88 25.75 -0.90
C ALA A 105 9.08 24.88 -1.33
N LEU A 106 9.08 24.36 -2.55
CA LEU A 106 10.10 23.45 -3.10
C LEU A 106 11.02 24.11 -4.14
N ALA A 107 10.67 25.29 -4.63
CA ALA A 107 11.31 25.95 -5.76
C ALA A 107 12.84 26.19 -5.57
N HIS A 108 13.28 26.29 -4.32
CA HIS A 108 14.69 26.52 -3.98
C HIS A 108 15.44 25.24 -3.56
N GLY A 109 14.87 24.08 -3.84
CA GLY A 109 15.39 22.78 -3.42
C GLY A 109 14.93 22.39 -2.00
N TYR A 110 15.00 21.11 -1.72
CA TYR A 110 14.61 20.51 -0.44
C TYR A 110 15.45 19.28 -0.12
N GLY A 111 15.63 19.00 1.16
CA GLY A 111 16.14 17.74 1.68
C GLY A 111 15.01 16.83 2.17
N ILE A 112 15.31 15.56 2.36
CA ILE A 112 14.38 14.61 2.98
C ILE A 112 14.85 14.33 4.40
N LEU A 113 13.94 14.50 5.36
CA LEU A 113 14.16 14.15 6.76
C LEU A 113 13.90 12.65 6.92
N ASP A 114 14.91 11.92 7.40
CA ASP A 114 14.72 10.51 7.69
C ASP A 114 13.94 10.28 9.00
N LEU A 115 13.53 9.03 9.25
CA LEU A 115 12.72 8.70 10.42
C LEU A 115 13.44 8.98 11.74
N HIS A 116 14.73 8.69 11.81
CA HIS A 116 15.51 8.88 13.02
C HIS A 116 15.68 10.38 13.34
N GLU A 117 15.99 11.18 12.32
CA GLU A 117 16.08 12.65 12.47
C GLU A 117 14.73 13.26 12.85
N ARG A 118 13.64 12.74 12.27
CA ARG A 118 12.27 13.14 12.63
C ARG A 118 11.95 12.84 14.10
N GLU A 119 12.20 11.61 14.53
CA GLU A 119 11.96 11.18 15.91
C GLU A 119 12.74 12.05 16.88
N LYS A 120 14.04 12.26 16.65
CA LYS A 120 14.89 13.09 17.48
C LYS A 120 14.40 14.53 17.57
N LEU A 121 14.03 15.14 16.44
CA LEU A 121 13.51 16.50 16.43
C LEU A 121 12.19 16.62 17.21
N LEU A 122 11.27 15.66 17.03
CA LEU A 122 10.00 15.65 17.76
C LEU A 122 10.21 15.37 19.24
N GLU A 123 11.18 14.53 19.61
CA GLU A 123 11.55 14.27 21.01
C GLU A 123 12.02 15.56 21.69
N GLU A 124 12.93 16.31 21.05
CA GLU A 124 13.38 17.62 21.53
C GLU A 124 12.22 18.62 21.68
N LEU A 125 11.28 18.65 20.72
CA LEU A 125 10.12 19.54 20.75
C LEU A 125 9.07 19.15 21.79
N CYS A 126 9.02 17.88 22.20
CA CYS A 126 8.12 17.39 23.25
C CYS A 126 8.66 17.63 24.67
N GLU A 127 9.96 17.95 24.85
CA GLU A 127 10.56 18.15 26.20
C GLU A 127 9.76 19.11 27.09
N PRO A 128 9.26 20.27 26.63
CA PRO A 128 8.46 21.17 27.45
C PRO A 128 7.14 20.59 27.96
N TYR A 129 6.65 19.54 27.33
CA TYR A 129 5.33 18.93 27.57
C TYR A 129 5.40 17.57 28.28
N GLN A 130 6.55 17.20 28.84
CA GLN A 130 6.75 15.93 29.56
C GLN A 130 5.79 15.78 30.77
N ALA A 131 5.49 16.86 31.48
CA ALA A 131 4.54 16.84 32.59
C ALA A 131 3.12 16.43 32.16
N GLN A 132 2.74 16.74 30.93
CA GLN A 132 1.48 16.38 30.29
C GLN A 132 1.56 15.02 29.57
N ARG A 133 2.70 14.33 29.65
CA ARG A 133 2.98 13.04 29.01
C ARG A 133 2.80 13.07 27.50
N VAL A 134 3.11 14.18 26.84
CA VAL A 134 3.21 14.26 25.40
C VAL A 134 4.57 13.70 24.98
N THR A 135 4.56 12.78 24.02
CA THR A 135 5.74 12.12 23.49
C THR A 135 5.76 12.23 21.97
N PHE A 136 6.91 11.97 21.35
CA PHE A 136 6.99 11.99 19.89
C PHE A 136 6.04 10.98 19.21
N TRP A 137 5.70 9.87 19.88
CA TRP A 137 4.68 8.92 19.42
C TRP A 137 3.27 9.51 19.31
N ASP A 138 2.96 10.50 20.15
CA ASP A 138 1.68 11.18 20.09
C ASP A 138 1.62 12.16 18.90
N CYS A 139 2.76 12.55 18.33
CA CYS A 139 2.89 13.53 17.26
C CYS A 139 2.79 12.92 15.84
N ASP A 140 2.31 11.71 15.72
CA ASP A 140 2.00 11.13 14.40
C ASP A 140 0.80 11.84 13.77
N TYR A 141 0.95 12.15 12.49
CA TYR A 141 -0.08 12.83 11.71
C TYR A 141 -0.06 12.35 10.25
N TYR A 142 -1.13 12.62 9.53
CA TYR A 142 -1.22 12.37 8.09
C TYR A 142 -2.05 13.46 7.41
N PHE A 143 -1.77 13.72 6.14
CA PHE A 143 -2.51 14.70 5.35
C PHE A 143 -3.69 14.07 4.61
N THR A 144 -4.76 14.86 4.50
CA THR A 144 -5.85 14.72 3.54
C THR A 144 -6.03 16.05 2.82
N ARG A 145 -6.90 16.12 1.83
CA ARG A 145 -7.24 17.42 1.19
C ARG A 145 -7.93 18.40 2.13
N ALA A 146 -8.54 17.94 3.21
CA ALA A 146 -9.18 18.79 4.21
C ALA A 146 -8.19 19.40 5.22
N GLY A 147 -6.94 18.93 5.23
CA GLY A 147 -5.91 19.32 6.19
C GLY A 147 -5.13 18.12 6.72
N TYR A 148 -4.49 18.26 7.88
CA TYR A 148 -3.85 17.14 8.55
C TYR A 148 -4.68 16.63 9.73
N PHE A 149 -4.53 15.35 10.04
CA PHE A 149 -5.18 14.68 11.16
C PHE A 149 -4.11 14.12 12.09
N LEU A 150 -4.39 14.17 13.39
CA LEU A 150 -3.54 13.61 14.42
C LEU A 150 -3.82 12.11 14.61
N GLY A 151 -2.77 11.31 14.66
CA GLY A 151 -2.86 9.86 14.97
C GLY A 151 -3.15 9.58 16.45
N CYS A 152 -2.92 10.55 17.34
CA CYS A 152 -3.14 10.41 18.77
C CYS A 152 -4.63 10.27 19.12
N SER A 153 -5.01 9.18 19.80
CA SER A 153 -6.38 8.92 20.24
C SER A 153 -6.80 9.74 21.48
N ASP A 154 -5.85 10.24 22.28
CA ASP A 154 -6.15 11.07 23.44
C ASP A 154 -6.32 12.54 23.01
N THR A 155 -7.57 12.91 22.73
CA THR A 155 -7.93 14.26 22.28
C THR A 155 -7.55 15.37 23.27
N ARG A 156 -7.31 15.07 24.54
CA ARG A 156 -6.89 16.06 25.55
C ARG A 156 -5.47 16.56 25.29
N LYS A 157 -4.66 15.75 24.60
CA LYS A 157 -3.30 16.13 24.20
C LYS A 157 -3.26 16.94 22.90
N HIS A 158 -4.32 16.92 22.08
CA HIS A 158 -4.32 17.53 20.75
C HIS A 158 -3.84 18.99 20.74
N PRO A 159 -4.30 19.90 21.64
CA PRO A 159 -3.81 21.28 21.61
C PRO A 159 -2.29 21.41 21.78
N LEU A 160 -1.70 20.56 22.64
CA LEU A 160 -0.26 20.56 22.87
C LEU A 160 0.51 19.93 21.70
N ILE A 161 -0.06 18.88 21.10
CA ILE A 161 0.51 18.24 19.91
C ILE A 161 0.49 19.22 18.73
N GLU A 162 -0.58 20.00 18.57
CA GLU A 162 -0.68 21.04 17.54
C GLU A 162 0.41 22.10 17.71
N GLU A 163 0.69 22.57 18.94
CA GLU A 163 1.80 23.49 19.23
C GLU A 163 3.17 22.88 18.84
N VAL A 164 3.39 21.60 19.19
CA VAL A 164 4.62 20.87 18.81
C VAL A 164 4.74 20.77 17.30
N LEU A 165 3.67 20.37 16.60
CA LEU A 165 3.68 20.22 15.14
C LEU A 165 3.81 21.56 14.42
N GLU A 166 3.22 22.64 14.92
CA GLU A 166 3.40 23.98 14.36
C GLU A 166 4.87 24.37 14.36
N ARG A 167 5.55 24.16 15.49
CA ARG A 167 6.99 24.41 15.60
C ARG A 167 7.81 23.47 14.73
N TYR A 168 7.44 22.20 14.65
CA TYR A 168 8.05 21.21 13.77
C TYR A 168 7.97 21.65 12.30
N PHE A 169 6.80 22.02 11.81
CA PHE A 169 6.61 22.48 10.42
C PHE A 169 7.40 23.77 10.14
N GLN A 170 7.48 24.67 11.10
CA GLN A 170 8.28 25.88 10.98
C GLN A 170 9.76 25.53 10.78
N ILE A 171 10.32 24.64 11.60
CA ILE A 171 11.72 24.19 11.50
C ILE A 171 11.97 23.50 10.15
N LEU A 172 11.06 22.63 9.70
CA LEU A 172 11.19 21.98 8.40
C LEU A 172 11.21 23.01 7.27
N SER A 173 10.32 24.00 7.33
CA SER A 173 10.29 25.08 6.34
C SER A 173 11.58 25.91 6.32
N GLU A 174 12.10 26.32 7.49
CA GLU A 174 13.35 27.08 7.64
C GLU A 174 14.56 26.31 7.09
N ARG A 175 14.61 24.99 7.33
CA ARG A 175 15.68 24.09 6.88
C ARG A 175 15.47 23.53 5.49
N ARG A 176 14.33 23.81 4.85
CA ARG A 176 13.93 23.25 3.55
C ARG A 176 13.92 21.71 3.58
N LEU A 177 13.35 21.12 4.59
CA LEU A 177 13.24 19.68 4.76
C LEU A 177 11.79 19.24 4.55
N LEU A 178 11.63 18.04 4.01
CA LEU A 178 10.35 17.35 3.90
C LEU A 178 10.43 16.03 4.66
N ASP A 179 9.42 15.73 5.45
CA ASP A 179 9.20 14.38 5.92
C ASP A 179 8.31 13.59 4.94
N PHE A 180 8.04 12.32 5.26
CA PHE A 180 7.29 11.44 4.37
C PHE A 180 5.85 11.92 4.10
N GLU A 181 5.18 12.52 5.09
CA GLU A 181 3.82 13.03 4.90
C GLU A 181 3.80 14.26 3.99
N MET A 182 4.80 15.13 4.11
CA MET A 182 4.93 16.31 3.25
C MET A 182 5.20 15.95 1.79
N ILE A 183 5.91 14.84 1.52
CA ILE A 183 6.10 14.33 0.16
C ILE A 183 4.75 14.08 -0.50
N LEU A 184 3.83 13.41 0.20
CA LEU A 184 2.49 13.13 -0.31
C LEU A 184 1.67 14.42 -0.50
N LYS A 185 1.70 15.30 0.50
CA LYS A 185 1.02 16.61 0.44
C LYS A 185 1.42 17.41 -0.80
N TYR A 186 2.71 17.61 -1.01
CA TYR A 186 3.17 18.42 -2.14
C TYR A 186 2.96 17.73 -3.49
N ALA A 187 3.02 16.38 -3.53
CA ALA A 187 2.68 15.63 -4.73
C ALA A 187 1.20 15.80 -5.11
N ASP A 188 0.27 15.71 -4.13
CA ASP A 188 -1.15 15.95 -4.35
C ASP A 188 -1.40 17.40 -4.80
N GLN A 189 -0.82 18.38 -4.11
CA GLN A 189 -0.95 19.80 -4.48
C GLN A 189 -0.49 20.09 -5.92
N LEU A 190 0.65 19.52 -6.33
CA LEU A 190 1.17 19.69 -7.69
C LEU A 190 0.27 19.03 -8.74
N THR A 191 -0.20 17.82 -8.49
CA THR A 191 -1.06 17.10 -9.45
C THR A 191 -2.47 17.70 -9.56
N GLU A 192 -2.97 18.30 -8.48
CA GLU A 192 -4.26 19.01 -8.45
C GLU A 192 -4.14 20.41 -9.11
N ALA A 193 -3.16 21.22 -8.66
CA ALA A 193 -3.01 22.60 -9.13
C ALA A 193 -2.47 22.71 -10.56
N LYS A 194 -1.81 21.67 -11.07
CA LYS A 194 -1.17 21.65 -12.39
C LYS A 194 -1.61 20.42 -13.21
N PRO A 195 -2.82 20.44 -13.79
CA PRO A 195 -3.34 19.30 -14.57
C PRO A 195 -2.41 18.83 -15.70
N ALA A 196 -1.56 19.71 -16.20
CA ALA A 196 -0.55 19.38 -17.21
C ALA A 196 0.46 18.32 -16.69
N ILE A 197 0.80 18.32 -15.39
CA ILE A 197 1.68 17.32 -14.79
C ILE A 197 1.00 15.95 -14.83
N SER A 198 -0.24 15.86 -14.36
CA SER A 198 -1.03 14.65 -14.42
C SER A 198 -1.21 14.12 -15.85
N GLN A 199 -1.38 15.02 -16.84
CA GLN A 199 -1.46 14.66 -18.25
C GLN A 199 -0.14 14.12 -18.80
N LEU A 200 1.00 14.72 -18.44
CA LEU A 200 2.32 14.23 -18.84
C LEU A 200 2.58 12.84 -18.24
N LEU A 201 2.29 12.64 -16.96
CA LEU A 201 2.45 11.36 -16.29
C LEU A 201 1.55 10.27 -16.91
N SER A 202 0.29 10.58 -17.21
CA SER A 202 -0.61 9.64 -17.86
C SER A 202 -0.13 9.25 -19.27
N ASN A 203 0.53 10.16 -20.00
CA ASN A 203 1.11 9.82 -21.28
C ASN A 203 2.33 8.88 -21.17
N LEU A 204 3.02 8.91 -20.03
CA LEU A 204 4.18 8.04 -19.74
C LEU A 204 3.78 6.67 -19.20
N PHE A 205 2.65 6.53 -18.55
CA PHE A 205 2.25 5.29 -17.90
C PHE A 205 1.25 4.50 -18.75
N ALA A 206 1.57 3.24 -19.06
CA ALA A 206 0.64 2.33 -19.71
C ALA A 206 -0.37 1.78 -18.68
N ILE A 207 0.13 1.48 -17.50
CA ILE A 207 -0.66 0.93 -16.39
C ILE A 207 0.00 1.30 -15.06
N ILE A 208 -0.81 1.56 -14.05
CA ILE A 208 -0.41 1.69 -12.65
C ILE A 208 -0.98 0.49 -11.91
N LEU A 209 -0.09 -0.26 -11.25
CA LEU A 209 -0.47 -1.40 -10.40
C LEU A 209 -0.25 -1.01 -8.94
N VAL A 210 -1.21 -1.35 -8.07
CA VAL A 210 -1.15 -1.06 -6.62
C VAL A 210 -1.39 -2.36 -5.87
N ASP A 211 -0.41 -2.76 -5.07
CA ASP A 211 -0.53 -3.89 -4.15
C ASP A 211 -1.01 -3.41 -2.78
N GLU A 212 -1.72 -4.28 -2.04
CA GLU A 212 -2.22 -4.05 -0.68
C GLU A 212 -2.94 -2.70 -0.55
N TYR A 213 -3.90 -2.43 -1.45
CA TYR A 213 -4.59 -1.14 -1.51
C TYR A 213 -5.25 -0.75 -0.18
N GLN A 214 -5.64 -1.69 0.67
CA GLN A 214 -6.29 -1.41 1.95
C GLN A 214 -5.39 -0.62 2.94
N ASP A 215 -4.07 -0.62 2.72
CA ASP A 215 -3.10 0.12 3.54
C ASP A 215 -2.73 1.49 2.95
N THR A 216 -3.34 1.84 1.80
CA THR A 216 -3.14 3.11 1.11
C THR A 216 -3.91 4.24 1.79
N LYS A 217 -3.30 5.42 1.95
CA LYS A 217 -3.96 6.61 2.52
C LYS A 217 -4.84 7.32 1.48
N GLU A 218 -5.84 8.07 1.95
CA GLU A 218 -6.75 8.81 1.07
C GLU A 218 -6.01 9.73 0.09
N ILE A 219 -5.03 10.49 0.56
CA ILE A 219 -4.23 11.41 -0.28
C ILE A 219 -3.47 10.69 -1.39
N GLN A 220 -3.05 9.44 -1.16
CA GLN A 220 -2.36 8.64 -2.16
C GLN A 220 -3.30 8.24 -3.31
N TYR A 221 -4.56 7.92 -2.99
CA TYR A 221 -5.59 7.70 -4.01
C TYR A 221 -5.89 8.96 -4.81
N GLU A 222 -5.88 10.13 -4.18
CA GLU A 222 -6.10 11.41 -4.88
C GLU A 222 -5.00 11.68 -5.91
N ILE A 223 -3.74 11.43 -5.57
CA ILE A 223 -2.61 11.56 -6.49
C ILE A 223 -2.79 10.63 -7.71
N LEU A 224 -3.08 9.35 -7.45
CA LEU A 224 -3.29 8.37 -8.51
C LEU A 224 -4.52 8.70 -9.36
N ALA A 225 -5.61 9.08 -8.72
CA ALA A 225 -6.87 9.45 -9.39
C ALA A 225 -6.68 10.68 -10.30
N SER A 226 -5.86 11.66 -9.91
CA SER A 226 -5.55 12.82 -10.74
C SER A 226 -4.83 12.42 -12.05
N ILE A 227 -3.88 11.47 -11.97
CA ILE A 227 -3.17 10.94 -13.15
C ILE A 227 -4.12 10.13 -14.04
N LEU A 228 -4.93 9.24 -13.44
CA LEU A 228 -5.88 8.40 -14.18
C LEU A 228 -6.96 9.24 -14.89
N ARG A 229 -7.48 10.26 -14.21
CA ARG A 229 -8.48 11.20 -14.75
C ARG A 229 -7.92 11.97 -15.94
N ALA A 230 -6.68 12.45 -15.84
CA ALA A 230 -5.99 13.14 -16.93
C ALA A 230 -5.79 12.20 -18.15
N GLY A 231 -5.53 10.93 -17.91
CA GLY A 231 -5.32 9.91 -18.95
C GLY A 231 -6.59 9.46 -19.67
N ARG A 232 -7.78 9.82 -19.19
CA ARG A 232 -9.09 9.52 -19.80
C ARG A 232 -9.25 8.06 -20.22
N GLY A 233 -8.68 7.12 -19.45
CA GLY A 233 -8.71 5.68 -19.71
C GLY A 233 -7.53 5.13 -20.52
N GLU A 234 -6.61 5.95 -21.03
CA GLU A 234 -5.39 5.50 -21.69
C GLU A 234 -4.39 4.88 -20.71
N THR A 235 -4.31 5.42 -19.48
CA THR A 235 -3.57 4.81 -18.39
C THR A 235 -4.50 3.87 -17.64
N LYS A 236 -4.15 2.59 -17.59
CA LYS A 236 -4.93 1.55 -16.90
C LYS A 236 -4.59 1.54 -15.42
N LEU A 237 -5.49 0.96 -14.62
CA LEU A 237 -5.30 0.69 -13.20
C LEU A 237 -5.47 -0.80 -12.93
N PHE A 238 -4.54 -1.39 -12.16
CA PHE A 238 -4.69 -2.70 -11.58
C PHE A 238 -4.48 -2.58 -10.06
N MET A 239 -5.53 -2.71 -9.29
CA MET A 239 -5.48 -2.56 -7.85
C MET A 239 -5.90 -3.87 -7.18
N VAL A 240 -5.06 -4.39 -6.29
CA VAL A 240 -5.31 -5.65 -5.59
C VAL A 240 -5.06 -5.50 -4.09
N GLY A 241 -5.91 -6.11 -3.28
CA GLY A 241 -5.79 -6.09 -1.83
C GLY A 241 -6.92 -6.84 -1.14
N ASP A 242 -6.92 -6.80 0.18
CA ASP A 242 -7.92 -7.42 1.03
C ASP A 242 -8.43 -6.43 2.09
N PRO A 243 -9.65 -5.92 1.97
CA PRO A 243 -10.18 -4.94 2.92
C PRO A 243 -10.29 -5.48 4.35
N ASN A 244 -10.34 -6.82 4.53
CA ASN A 244 -10.34 -7.44 5.86
C ASN A 244 -8.96 -7.48 6.52
N GLN A 245 -7.89 -7.14 5.78
CA GLN A 245 -6.52 -7.03 6.30
C GLN A 245 -6.11 -5.57 6.56
N ALA A 246 -7.00 -4.61 6.48
CA ALA A 246 -6.74 -3.21 6.82
C ALA A 246 -6.43 -3.05 8.32
N ILE A 247 -5.15 -2.90 8.68
CA ILE A 247 -4.69 -2.77 10.08
C ILE A 247 -4.11 -1.38 10.38
N PHE A 248 -3.92 -0.54 9.37
CA PHE A 248 -3.29 0.78 9.51
C PHE A 248 -4.29 1.95 9.54
N GLY A 249 -5.55 1.71 9.89
CA GLY A 249 -6.57 2.76 9.97
C GLY A 249 -6.19 3.92 10.89
N SER A 250 -5.53 3.64 12.04
CA SER A 250 -5.03 4.67 12.97
C SER A 250 -3.90 5.53 12.39
N LEU A 251 -3.21 5.06 11.36
CA LEU A 251 -2.14 5.77 10.65
C LEU A 251 -2.61 6.38 9.31
N GLY A 252 -3.93 6.45 9.12
CA GLY A 252 -4.53 7.01 7.90
C GLY A 252 -4.76 6.01 6.77
N GLY A 253 -4.53 4.70 7.01
CA GLY A 253 -4.90 3.66 6.05
C GLY A 253 -6.41 3.68 5.78
N TYR A 254 -6.78 3.68 4.52
CA TYR A 254 -8.15 3.86 4.05
C TYR A 254 -8.50 2.85 2.95
N PRO A 255 -9.21 1.77 3.27
CA PRO A 255 -9.63 0.81 2.27
C PRO A 255 -10.73 1.41 1.38
N ILE A 256 -10.32 2.06 0.29
CA ILE A 256 -11.24 2.74 -0.63
C ILE A 256 -12.27 1.77 -1.22
N GLU A 257 -13.50 2.21 -1.36
CA GLU A 257 -14.53 1.47 -2.08
C GLU A 257 -14.46 1.70 -3.60
N LEU A 258 -14.84 0.69 -4.38
CA LEU A 258 -14.81 0.76 -5.85
C LEU A 258 -15.63 1.95 -6.40
N GLY A 259 -16.79 2.23 -5.79
CA GLY A 259 -17.65 3.35 -6.21
C GLY A 259 -16.96 4.69 -6.06
N GLU A 260 -16.28 4.89 -4.95
CA GLU A 260 -15.50 6.09 -4.66
C GLU A 260 -14.30 6.21 -5.60
N LEU A 261 -13.55 5.14 -5.80
CA LEU A 261 -12.41 5.11 -6.72
C LEU A 261 -12.81 5.47 -8.15
N LYS A 262 -13.95 4.95 -8.63
CA LYS A 262 -14.53 5.34 -9.92
C LYS A 262 -14.86 6.82 -9.98
N ALA A 263 -15.49 7.35 -8.93
CA ALA A 263 -15.84 8.76 -8.87
C ALA A 263 -14.60 9.68 -8.86
N LYS A 264 -13.56 9.32 -8.09
CA LYS A 264 -12.30 10.09 -8.01
C LYS A 264 -11.50 10.04 -9.32
N SER A 265 -11.40 8.87 -9.94
CA SER A 265 -10.57 8.64 -11.13
C SER A 265 -11.27 8.98 -12.45
N GLY A 266 -12.59 8.92 -12.49
CA GLY A 266 -13.38 9.16 -13.71
C GLY A 266 -13.22 8.10 -14.79
N ILE A 267 -12.64 6.92 -14.50
CA ILE A 267 -12.44 5.85 -15.45
C ILE A 267 -13.34 4.64 -15.13
N HIS A 268 -13.57 3.81 -16.15
CA HIS A 268 -14.24 2.53 -15.94
C HIS A 268 -13.28 1.52 -15.29
N ILE A 269 -13.70 0.90 -14.18
CA ILE A 269 -12.92 -0.08 -13.44
C ILE A 269 -13.78 -1.33 -13.20
N GLU A 270 -13.29 -2.49 -13.63
CA GLU A 270 -13.99 -3.76 -13.50
C GLU A 270 -13.72 -4.39 -12.13
N PRO A 271 -14.76 -4.77 -11.35
CA PRO A 271 -14.57 -5.53 -10.12
C PRO A 271 -14.21 -6.97 -10.41
N ARG A 272 -13.26 -7.52 -9.64
CA ARG A 272 -12.89 -8.94 -9.66
C ARG A 272 -12.63 -9.45 -8.27
N ALA A 273 -12.59 -10.77 -8.12
CA ALA A 273 -12.24 -11.43 -6.88
C ALA A 273 -11.19 -12.53 -7.11
N LEU A 274 -10.32 -12.74 -6.11
CA LEU A 274 -9.50 -13.92 -5.96
C LEU A 274 -9.97 -14.64 -4.70
N SER A 275 -10.78 -15.66 -4.88
CA SER A 275 -11.52 -16.33 -3.80
C SER A 275 -10.83 -17.59 -3.28
N ARG A 276 -9.88 -18.16 -4.03
CA ARG A 276 -9.22 -19.43 -3.69
C ARG A 276 -8.04 -19.21 -2.75
N ASN A 277 -8.15 -19.74 -1.53
CA ASN A 277 -7.07 -19.72 -0.54
C ASN A 277 -6.19 -20.97 -0.65
N TYR A 278 -4.91 -20.78 -0.93
CA TYR A 278 -3.91 -21.85 -1.07
C TYR A 278 -3.04 -22.03 0.18
N ARG A 279 -3.24 -21.20 1.22
CA ARG A 279 -2.41 -21.17 2.42
C ARG A 279 -2.97 -22.01 3.56
N SER A 280 -4.28 -21.94 3.74
CA SER A 280 -4.94 -22.37 4.98
C SER A 280 -5.92 -23.52 4.71
N SER A 281 -6.09 -24.38 5.71
CA SER A 281 -7.14 -25.39 5.69
C SER A 281 -8.52 -24.77 5.80
N GLU A 282 -9.55 -25.50 5.36
CA GLU A 282 -10.96 -25.08 5.44
C GLU A 282 -11.34 -24.66 6.87
N ARG A 283 -10.91 -25.44 7.87
CA ARG A 283 -11.20 -25.14 9.27
C ARG A 283 -10.61 -23.81 9.76
N ILE A 284 -9.42 -23.43 9.29
CA ILE A 284 -8.82 -22.14 9.61
C ILE A 284 -9.60 -21.02 8.92
N ILE A 285 -10.00 -21.23 7.66
CA ILE A 285 -10.81 -20.28 6.89
C ILE A 285 -12.15 -20.04 7.57
N ASP A 286 -12.86 -21.09 7.97
CA ASP A 286 -14.13 -20.99 8.71
C ASP A 286 -13.97 -20.21 10.01
N TYR A 287 -12.85 -20.44 10.72
CA TYR A 287 -12.59 -19.73 11.97
C TYR A 287 -12.39 -18.24 11.76
N PHE A 288 -11.47 -17.82 10.88
CA PHE A 288 -11.21 -16.40 10.69
C PHE A 288 -12.31 -15.69 9.90
N GLY A 289 -13.06 -16.42 9.09
CA GLY A 289 -14.22 -15.88 8.35
C GLY A 289 -15.26 -15.23 9.27
N ASN A 290 -15.36 -15.68 10.53
CA ASN A 290 -16.24 -15.08 11.53
C ASN A 290 -15.82 -13.66 11.96
N PHE A 291 -14.59 -13.24 11.67
CA PHE A 291 -14.06 -11.93 12.04
C PHE A 291 -14.01 -10.96 10.84
N ASN A 292 -14.41 -11.41 9.64
CA ASN A 292 -14.44 -10.58 8.46
C ASN A 292 -15.49 -9.47 8.58
N VAL A 293 -15.05 -8.22 8.45
CA VAL A 293 -15.92 -7.04 8.40
C VAL A 293 -16.59 -6.92 7.03
N HIS A 294 -15.81 -7.17 5.98
CA HIS A 294 -16.29 -7.20 4.60
C HIS A 294 -16.61 -8.65 4.18
N ARG A 295 -17.81 -8.87 3.67
CA ARG A 295 -18.20 -10.21 3.20
C ARG A 295 -17.42 -10.57 1.95
N THR A 296 -16.55 -11.57 2.05
CA THR A 296 -15.77 -12.13 0.95
C THR A 296 -15.98 -13.64 0.89
N THR A 297 -16.09 -14.18 -0.31
CA THR A 297 -16.13 -15.64 -0.51
C THR A 297 -14.70 -16.15 -0.47
N ILE A 298 -14.43 -17.13 0.41
CA ILE A 298 -13.11 -17.76 0.53
C ILE A 298 -13.30 -19.26 0.42
N VAL A 299 -12.54 -19.89 -0.49
CA VAL A 299 -12.60 -21.33 -0.76
C VAL A 299 -11.21 -21.92 -0.53
N ALA A 300 -11.09 -22.90 0.35
CA ALA A 300 -9.84 -23.64 0.52
C ALA A 300 -9.48 -24.40 -0.77
N ALA A 301 -8.29 -24.17 -1.31
CA ALA A 301 -7.86 -24.71 -2.60
C ALA A 301 -6.42 -25.25 -2.61
N GLY A 302 -5.66 -25.05 -1.52
CA GLY A 302 -4.29 -25.54 -1.37
C GLY A 302 -4.21 -27.02 -1.00
N GLU A 303 -3.00 -27.56 -0.97
CA GLU A 303 -2.72 -28.94 -0.57
C GLU A 303 -3.16 -29.20 0.90
N ALA A 304 -3.09 -28.17 1.75
CA ALA A 304 -3.49 -28.25 3.15
C ALA A 304 -5.01 -28.05 3.38
N ARG A 305 -5.85 -27.97 2.34
CA ARG A 305 -7.28 -27.66 2.47
C ARG A 305 -7.99 -28.59 3.47
N ASP A 306 -7.72 -29.89 3.40
CA ASP A 306 -8.37 -30.94 4.20
C ASP A 306 -7.59 -31.23 5.50
N PHE A 307 -6.51 -30.46 5.80
CA PHE A 307 -5.72 -30.67 7.00
C PHE A 307 -6.56 -30.38 8.25
N PRO A 308 -6.58 -31.30 9.25
CA PRO A 308 -7.42 -31.18 10.43
C PRO A 308 -6.87 -30.18 11.46
N SER A 309 -6.70 -28.92 11.04
CA SER A 309 -6.16 -27.86 11.88
C SER A 309 -6.91 -27.72 13.20
N LYS A 310 -6.18 -27.61 14.30
CA LYS A 310 -6.76 -27.36 15.63
C LYS A 310 -6.77 -25.86 15.87
N VAL A 311 -7.96 -25.31 16.15
CA VAL A 311 -8.11 -23.94 16.65
C VAL A 311 -8.28 -24.02 18.14
N THR A 312 -7.34 -23.49 18.91
CA THR A 312 -7.35 -23.49 20.37
C THR A 312 -7.42 -22.07 20.91
N TYR A 313 -8.12 -21.89 22.00
CA TYR A 313 -8.23 -20.63 22.71
C TYR A 313 -7.71 -20.78 24.14
N ASN A 314 -6.68 -20.00 24.49
CA ASN A 314 -6.18 -19.96 25.86
C ASN A 314 -6.35 -18.55 26.43
N ARG A 315 -7.32 -18.39 27.37
CA ARG A 315 -7.66 -17.11 28.01
C ARG A 315 -6.82 -16.80 29.26
N HIS A 316 -5.90 -17.70 29.64
CA HIS A 316 -5.14 -17.60 30.89
C HIS A 316 -3.69 -17.15 30.67
N ILE A 317 -3.27 -16.97 29.41
CA ILE A 317 -1.91 -16.55 29.09
C ILE A 317 -1.82 -15.04 29.16
N GLY A 318 -0.89 -14.56 29.99
CA GLY A 318 -0.48 -13.16 30.03
C GLY A 318 0.42 -12.79 28.86
N ARG A 319 0.63 -11.47 28.67
CA ARG A 319 1.51 -10.95 27.60
C ARG A 319 2.94 -11.47 27.75
N ASP A 320 3.41 -11.61 29.00
CA ASP A 320 4.79 -12.00 29.31
C ASP A 320 5.04 -13.50 29.03
N ASP A 321 3.99 -14.32 29.09
CA ASP A 321 4.07 -15.78 28.87
C ASP A 321 3.82 -16.17 27.39
N LEU A 322 3.47 -15.20 26.52
CA LEU A 322 3.06 -15.47 25.15
C LEU A 322 4.16 -16.13 24.32
N ALA A 323 5.41 -15.71 24.50
CA ALA A 323 6.55 -16.23 23.74
C ALA A 323 6.81 -17.73 24.08
N ASP A 324 6.72 -18.07 25.37
CA ASP A 324 6.90 -19.45 25.84
C ASP A 324 5.77 -20.36 25.37
N GLU A 325 4.53 -19.87 25.38
CA GLU A 325 3.40 -20.63 24.88
C GLU A 325 3.47 -20.86 23.36
N VAL A 326 3.86 -19.86 22.59
CA VAL A 326 4.09 -20.02 21.14
C VAL A 326 5.19 -21.03 20.88
N ALA A 327 6.30 -20.98 21.61
CA ALA A 327 7.38 -21.96 21.51
C ALA A 327 6.91 -23.38 21.87
N ARG A 328 6.07 -23.50 22.90
CA ARG A 328 5.46 -24.77 23.30
C ARG A 328 4.55 -25.35 22.20
N LEU A 329 3.69 -24.50 21.61
CA LEU A 329 2.79 -24.91 20.54
C LEU A 329 3.52 -25.34 19.28
N ILE A 330 4.62 -24.64 18.92
CA ILE A 330 5.46 -25.01 17.78
C ILE A 330 6.08 -26.38 17.99
N ARG A 331 6.68 -26.64 19.17
CA ARG A 331 7.26 -27.97 19.50
C ARG A 331 6.20 -29.07 19.41
N TYR A 332 5.04 -28.85 20.01
CA TYR A 332 3.95 -29.83 19.97
C TYR A 332 3.49 -30.13 18.53
N SER A 333 3.41 -29.10 17.68
CA SER A 333 3.03 -29.29 16.27
C SER A 333 4.09 -30.00 15.44
N VAL A 334 5.38 -29.84 15.76
CA VAL A 334 6.48 -30.56 15.11
C VAL A 334 6.49 -32.02 15.53
N ASP A 335 6.26 -32.31 16.82
CA ASP A 335 6.21 -33.69 17.35
C ASP A 335 5.01 -34.48 16.78
N ASP A 336 3.86 -33.82 16.58
CA ASP A 336 2.66 -34.43 15.93
C ASP A 336 2.88 -34.71 14.42
N LEU A 337 3.80 -34.00 13.76
CA LEU A 337 4.11 -34.20 12.33
C LEU A 337 5.16 -35.31 12.11
N VAL A 338 5.92 -35.69 13.13
CA VAL A 338 6.99 -36.70 13.06
C VAL A 338 6.50 -38.06 13.58
N SER A 339 5.38 -38.13 14.26
CA SER A 339 4.69 -39.32 14.72
C SER A 339 3.63 -39.80 13.74
#